data_c60a7839d42ce52067cc9ad32de98bee
#
_entry.id   c60a7839d42ce52067cc9ad32de98bee
#
_cell.length_a   1.000
_cell.length_b   1.000
_cell.length_c   1.000
_cell.angle_alpha   90.00
_cell.angle_beta   90.00
_cell.angle_gamma   90.00
#
_symmetry.space_group_name_H-M   'P 1'
#
loop_
_entity.id
_entity.type
_entity.pdbx_description
1 polymer ?
#
loop_
_entity_poly.entity_id
_entity_poly.type
_entity_poly.pdbx_seq_one_letter_code
_entity_poly.pdbx_strand_id
1 'polypeptide(L)'
;TSGRSYYAGDPHAPDCGTREQIQFCDYYFMSANAITLNGELYNIDGSGNRVSALAYGPAHVVVIAGANKIVRDLAAAEQRVKLTAAPCNAARLHTNTGCAKTGFCVDCKTDMRMCCQTLITAFQRAPDRIRVFLLPDTYGF
;
A
#
# COMPACT_ATOMS: atom_id res chain seq x y z
N THR A 1 25.26 13.27 0.37
CA THR A 1 23.90 13.16 -0.21
C THR A 1 22.93 12.92 0.93
N SER A 2 22.23 13.95 1.36
CA SER A 2 21.20 13.86 2.39
C SER A 2 20.00 13.09 1.80
N GLY A 3 19.87 11.82 2.15
CA GLY A 3 18.68 11.03 1.85
C GLY A 3 17.48 11.66 2.55
N ARG A 4 16.59 12.27 1.80
CA ARG A 4 15.33 12.77 2.34
C ARG A 4 14.36 11.61 2.40
N SER A 5 13.86 11.32 3.59
CA SER A 5 12.77 10.37 3.80
C SER A 5 11.44 11.08 3.59
N TYR A 6 10.65 10.63 2.62
CA TYR A 6 9.32 11.17 2.36
C TYR A 6 8.26 10.17 2.84
N TYR A 7 7.43 10.60 3.79
CA TYR A 7 6.25 9.87 4.22
C TYR A 7 5.05 10.34 3.38
N ALA A 8 4.64 9.54 2.44
CA ALA A 8 3.37 9.79 1.74
C ALA A 8 2.21 9.52 2.70
N GLY A 9 1.63 10.58 3.29
CA GLY A 9 0.42 10.48 4.09
C GLY A 9 0.46 11.02 5.52
N ASP A 10 1.56 11.64 5.95
CA ASP A 10 1.57 12.39 7.20
C ASP A 10 1.20 13.87 6.92
N PRO A 11 0.00 14.34 7.33
CA PRO A 11 -0.40 15.73 7.13
C PRO A 11 0.44 16.73 7.96
N HIS A 12 1.29 16.23 8.87
CA HIS A 12 2.17 17.03 9.72
C HIS A 12 3.64 16.94 9.31
N ALA A 13 3.98 16.13 8.30
CA ALA A 13 5.33 16.12 7.76
C ALA A 13 5.55 17.38 6.94
N PRO A 14 6.43 18.30 7.38
CA PRO A 14 6.81 19.44 6.55
C PRO A 14 7.50 18.87 5.29
N ASP A 15 6.98 19.18 4.13
CA ASP A 15 7.54 18.74 2.85
C ASP A 15 7.43 17.24 2.53
N CYS A 16 6.23 16.69 2.51
CA CYS A 16 5.95 15.56 1.62
C CYS A 16 6.25 16.05 0.21
N GLY A 17 7.36 15.64 -0.39
CA GLY A 17 7.80 16.10 -1.69
C GLY A 17 6.68 16.13 -2.73
N THR A 18 6.82 16.96 -3.74
CA THR A 18 5.85 17.04 -4.83
C THR A 18 5.61 15.65 -5.42
N ARG A 19 4.49 15.46 -6.12
CA ARG A 19 4.19 14.19 -6.81
C ARG A 19 5.34 13.76 -7.72
N GLU A 20 5.99 14.73 -8.35
CA GLU A 20 7.17 14.51 -9.18
C GLU A 20 8.35 13.95 -8.38
N GLN A 21 8.65 14.51 -7.21
CA GLN A 21 9.75 14.04 -6.37
C GLN A 21 9.55 12.60 -5.90
N ILE A 22 8.32 12.20 -5.60
CA ILE A 22 7.99 10.82 -5.23
C ILE A 22 8.23 9.87 -6.41
N GLN A 23 7.87 10.28 -7.62
CA GLN A 23 8.00 9.45 -8.83
C GLN A 23 9.46 9.30 -9.29
N PHE A 24 10.32 10.27 -9.00
CA PHE A 24 11.71 10.31 -9.46
C PHE A 24 12.75 10.16 -8.33
N CYS A 25 12.34 9.73 -7.13
CA CYS A 25 13.30 9.41 -6.07
C CYS A 25 14.06 8.12 -6.38
N ASP A 26 15.27 7.98 -5.82
CA ASP A 26 16.08 6.77 -6.02
C ASP A 26 15.45 5.55 -5.34
N TYR A 27 14.95 5.71 -4.13
CA TYR A 27 14.36 4.67 -3.31
C TYR A 27 12.99 5.06 -2.80
N TYR A 28 12.03 4.14 -2.92
CA TYR A 28 10.70 4.28 -2.34
C TYR A 28 10.42 3.12 -1.37
N PHE A 29 10.11 3.45 -0.13
CA PHE A 29 9.80 2.47 0.91
C PHE A 29 8.29 2.39 1.09
N MET A 30 7.76 1.19 1.08
CA MET A 30 6.33 0.94 1.27
C MET A 30 6.06 -0.41 1.91
N SER A 31 4.82 -0.66 2.23
CA SER A 31 4.32 -2.01 2.54
C SER A 31 3.30 -2.44 1.48
N ALA A 32 2.95 -3.71 1.45
CA ALA A 32 1.85 -4.25 0.66
C ALA A 32 0.58 -4.38 1.52
N ASN A 33 -0.60 -4.37 0.87
CA ASN A 33 -1.85 -4.72 1.54
C ASN A 33 -1.99 -6.24 1.71
N ALA A 34 -1.50 -7.02 0.76
CA ALA A 34 -1.32 -8.46 0.86
C ALA A 34 -0.22 -8.93 -0.07
N ILE A 35 0.34 -10.11 0.22
CA ILE A 35 1.32 -10.82 -0.62
C ILE A 35 0.83 -12.25 -0.74
N THR A 36 0.68 -12.74 -1.97
CA THR A 36 0.24 -14.13 -2.18
C THR A 36 1.40 -15.12 -2.03
N LEU A 37 1.09 -16.39 -1.82
CA LEU A 37 2.10 -17.46 -1.81
C LEU A 37 2.82 -17.61 -3.16
N ASN A 38 2.25 -17.11 -4.26
CA ASN A 38 2.88 -17.05 -5.56
C ASN A 38 3.82 -15.84 -5.72
N GLY A 39 3.91 -14.97 -4.71
CA GLY A 39 4.77 -13.78 -4.73
C GLY A 39 4.12 -12.53 -5.34
N GLU A 40 2.84 -12.56 -5.66
CA GLU A 40 2.12 -11.39 -6.18
C GLU A 40 1.90 -10.35 -5.08
N LEU A 41 2.20 -9.08 -5.37
CA LEU A 41 1.93 -7.97 -4.47
C LEU A 41 0.54 -7.39 -4.78
N TYR A 42 -0.36 -7.41 -3.81
CA TYR A 42 -1.68 -6.82 -3.91
C TYR A 42 -1.70 -5.49 -3.15
N ASN A 43 -1.98 -4.40 -3.87
CA ASN A 43 -2.04 -3.06 -3.30
C ASN A 43 -3.31 -2.35 -3.72
N ILE A 44 -3.94 -1.65 -2.77
CA ILE A 44 -5.10 -0.81 -3.01
C ILE A 44 -4.85 0.60 -2.48
N ASP A 45 -5.29 1.61 -3.22
CA ASP A 45 -4.98 3.00 -2.92
C ASP A 45 -6.16 3.93 -3.17
N GLY A 46 -6.19 5.04 -2.47
CA GLY A 46 -7.20 6.10 -2.65
C GLY A 46 -6.82 7.07 -3.75
N SER A 47 -5.68 7.72 -3.61
CA SER A 47 -5.18 8.72 -4.56
C SER A 47 -4.23 8.17 -5.62
N GLY A 48 -3.79 6.92 -5.49
CA GLY A 48 -2.90 6.28 -6.45
C GLY A 48 -1.40 6.53 -6.24
N ASN A 49 -1.01 7.22 -5.17
CA ASN A 49 0.37 7.61 -4.92
C ASN A 49 1.32 6.41 -4.74
N ARG A 50 0.94 5.41 -3.93
CA ARG A 50 1.76 4.21 -3.70
C ARG A 50 1.75 3.28 -4.89
N VAL A 51 0.59 3.07 -5.51
CA VAL A 51 0.47 2.16 -6.65
C VAL A 51 1.16 2.70 -7.89
N SER A 52 1.17 4.02 -8.12
CA SER A 52 1.94 4.63 -9.21
C SER A 52 3.45 4.50 -9.00
N ALA A 53 3.93 4.75 -7.77
CA ALA A 53 5.33 4.55 -7.43
C ALA A 53 5.79 3.10 -7.60
N LEU A 54 4.94 2.13 -7.19
CA LEU A 54 5.22 0.71 -7.37
C LEU A 54 5.19 0.29 -8.84
N ALA A 55 4.21 0.76 -9.62
CA ALA A 55 4.02 0.37 -11.02
C ALA A 55 5.11 0.96 -11.92
N TYR A 56 5.33 2.27 -11.83
CA TYR A 56 6.21 3.01 -12.74
C TYR A 56 6.76 4.29 -12.09
N GLY A 57 7.58 4.18 -11.14
CA GLY A 57 8.15 5.32 -10.43
C GLY A 57 9.63 5.09 -10.16
N PRO A 58 10.03 5.13 -8.90
CA PRO A 58 11.41 5.07 -8.46
C PRO A 58 12.21 3.90 -9.02
N ALA A 59 13.52 4.11 -9.16
CA ALA A 59 14.44 3.07 -9.64
C ALA A 59 14.45 1.85 -8.69
N HIS A 60 14.27 2.09 -7.39
CA HIS A 60 14.23 1.03 -6.38
C HIS A 60 13.00 1.18 -5.49
N VAL A 61 12.23 0.09 -5.35
CA VAL A 61 11.11 0.00 -4.41
C VAL A 61 11.40 -1.07 -3.37
N VAL A 62 11.36 -0.67 -2.11
CA VAL A 62 11.55 -1.57 -0.97
C VAL A 62 10.22 -1.81 -0.29
N VAL A 63 9.73 -3.04 -0.39
CA VAL A 63 8.49 -3.46 0.25
C VAL A 63 8.81 -4.18 1.55
N ILE A 64 8.34 -3.64 2.68
CA ILE A 64 8.52 -4.24 4.00
C ILE A 64 7.14 -4.68 4.49
N ALA A 65 6.97 -5.97 4.78
CA ALA A 65 5.68 -6.52 5.17
C ALA A 65 5.82 -7.57 6.27
N GLY A 66 4.91 -7.55 7.23
CA GLY A 66 4.80 -8.60 8.24
C GLY A 66 4.17 -9.87 7.68
N ALA A 67 4.44 -11.00 8.32
CA ALA A 67 3.90 -12.32 7.96
C ALA A 67 2.36 -12.34 7.93
N ASN A 68 1.71 -11.46 8.72
CA ASN A 68 0.26 -11.28 8.73
C ASN A 68 -0.35 -10.84 7.38
N LYS A 69 0.49 -10.43 6.43
CA LYS A 69 0.04 -9.99 5.08
C LYS A 69 0.17 -11.08 4.03
N ILE A 70 0.73 -12.23 4.39
CA ILE A 70 0.83 -13.37 3.48
C ILE A 70 -0.52 -14.06 3.40
N VAL A 71 -0.99 -14.27 2.18
CA VAL A 71 -2.27 -14.90 1.87
C VAL A 71 -2.09 -15.97 0.79
N ARG A 72 -3.05 -16.89 0.67
CA ARG A 72 -2.96 -18.00 -0.25
C ARG A 72 -2.91 -17.57 -1.71
N ASP A 73 -3.83 -16.69 -2.11
CA ASP A 73 -4.09 -16.30 -3.50
C ASP A 73 -4.70 -14.89 -3.61
N LEU A 74 -4.96 -14.42 -4.81
CA LEU A 74 -5.54 -13.09 -5.07
C LEU A 74 -6.94 -12.93 -4.48
N ALA A 75 -7.75 -13.98 -4.45
CA ALA A 75 -9.08 -13.92 -3.84
C ALA A 75 -8.96 -13.68 -2.32
N ALA A 76 -8.04 -14.38 -1.67
CA ALA A 76 -7.73 -14.16 -0.25
C ALA A 76 -7.11 -12.76 -0.01
N ALA A 77 -6.32 -12.24 -0.93
CA ALA A 77 -5.79 -10.88 -0.85
C ALA A 77 -6.90 -9.83 -0.88
N GLU A 78 -7.83 -9.93 -1.81
CA GLU A 78 -9.00 -9.06 -1.89
C GLU A 78 -9.84 -9.15 -0.62
N GLN A 79 -10.11 -10.35 -0.14
CA GLN A 79 -10.87 -10.58 1.09
C GLN A 79 -10.17 -9.95 2.30
N ARG A 80 -8.85 -10.12 2.43
CA ARG A 80 -8.06 -9.49 3.49
C ARG A 80 -8.19 -7.98 3.47
N VAL A 81 -8.14 -7.36 2.28
CA VAL A 81 -8.34 -5.92 2.16
C VAL A 81 -9.73 -5.50 2.63
N LYS A 82 -10.77 -6.21 2.20
CA LYS A 82 -12.16 -5.88 2.52
C LYS A 82 -12.53 -6.08 3.98
N LEU A 83 -11.95 -7.10 4.64
CA LEU A 83 -12.29 -7.45 6.01
C LEU A 83 -11.32 -6.93 7.07
N THR A 84 -10.10 -6.56 6.67
CA THR A 84 -9.07 -6.17 7.63
C THR A 84 -8.40 -4.86 7.25
N ALA A 85 -7.65 -4.82 6.16
CA ALA A 85 -6.75 -3.69 5.91
C ALA A 85 -7.48 -2.37 5.68
N ALA A 86 -8.54 -2.36 4.86
CA ALA A 86 -9.29 -1.15 4.57
C ALA A 86 -10.10 -0.68 5.78
N PRO A 87 -10.88 -1.53 6.49
CA PRO A 87 -11.60 -1.10 7.69
C PRO A 87 -10.69 -0.57 8.81
N CYS A 88 -9.60 -1.28 9.11
CA CYS A 88 -8.64 -0.83 10.13
C CYS A 88 -8.00 0.50 9.77
N ASN A 89 -7.60 0.67 8.50
CA ASN A 89 -7.03 1.94 8.04
C ASN A 89 -8.06 3.08 8.03
N ALA A 90 -9.30 2.79 7.66
CA ALA A 90 -10.39 3.76 7.69
C ALA A 90 -10.68 4.24 9.11
N ALA A 91 -10.69 3.33 10.08
CA ALA A 91 -10.83 3.66 11.49
C ALA A 91 -9.66 4.51 12.00
N ARG A 92 -8.42 4.11 11.68
CA ARG A 92 -7.20 4.84 12.05
C ARG A 92 -7.17 6.27 11.52
N LEU A 93 -7.66 6.49 10.30
CA LEU A 93 -7.70 7.80 9.65
C LEU A 93 -8.99 8.59 9.96
N HIS A 94 -9.86 8.05 10.80
CA HIS A 94 -11.14 8.67 11.16
C HIS A 94 -11.98 9.08 9.95
N THR A 95 -11.98 8.25 8.90
CA THR A 95 -12.74 8.54 7.67
C THR A 95 -14.24 8.33 7.89
N ASN A 96 -15.06 9.11 7.18
CA ASN A 96 -16.52 8.91 7.20
C ASN A 96 -16.96 7.88 6.15
N THR A 97 -16.29 6.73 6.11
CA THR A 97 -16.63 5.62 5.23
C THR A 97 -17.46 4.56 5.94
N GLY A 98 -18.24 3.79 5.18
CA GLY A 98 -19.06 2.73 5.75
C GLY A 98 -18.23 1.72 6.53
N CYS A 99 -17.07 1.30 6.00
CA CYS A 99 -16.20 0.32 6.66
C CYS A 99 -15.58 0.81 7.97
N ALA A 100 -15.36 2.14 8.14
CA ALA A 100 -14.93 2.69 9.42
C ALA A 100 -16.00 2.51 10.53
N LYS A 101 -17.29 2.45 10.14
CA LYS A 101 -18.42 2.30 11.07
C LYS A 101 -18.78 0.83 11.30
N THR A 102 -18.74 0.00 10.26
CA THR A 102 -19.21 -1.38 10.29
C THR A 102 -18.11 -2.40 10.59
N GLY A 103 -16.85 -2.04 10.42
CA GLY A 103 -15.72 -2.95 10.55
C GLY A 103 -15.47 -3.86 9.34
N PHE A 104 -16.27 -3.75 8.27
CA PHE A 104 -16.10 -4.50 7.01
C PHE A 104 -16.46 -3.64 5.79
N CYS A 105 -16.00 -4.03 4.61
CA CYS A 105 -16.24 -3.30 3.37
C CYS A 105 -17.72 -3.36 2.97
N VAL A 106 -18.30 -2.19 2.70
CA VAL A 106 -19.67 -2.00 2.21
C VAL A 106 -19.68 -1.39 0.79
N ASP A 107 -18.57 -1.47 0.09
CA ASP A 107 -18.36 -0.88 -1.24
C ASP A 107 -18.84 0.58 -1.35
N CYS A 108 -18.47 1.39 -0.38
CA CYS A 108 -18.90 2.79 -0.28
C CYS A 108 -18.50 3.61 -1.51
N LYS A 109 -19.36 4.54 -1.92
CA LYS A 109 -19.16 5.49 -3.01
C LYS A 109 -19.14 6.92 -2.45
N THR A 110 -18.22 7.18 -1.53
CA THR A 110 -18.08 8.48 -0.87
C THR A 110 -16.75 9.15 -1.26
N ASP A 111 -16.67 10.46 -1.10
CA ASP A 111 -15.45 11.25 -1.39
C ASP A 111 -14.26 10.82 -0.54
N MET A 112 -14.51 10.20 0.61
CA MET A 112 -13.47 9.68 1.51
C MET A 112 -13.09 8.22 1.21
N ARG A 113 -13.58 7.62 0.12
CA ARG A 113 -13.22 6.25 -0.27
C ARG A 113 -11.72 6.13 -0.46
N MET A 114 -11.11 5.15 0.19
CA MET A 114 -9.68 4.87 0.10
C MET A 114 -9.34 3.71 -0.86
N CYS A 115 -10.34 3.00 -1.37
CA CYS A 115 -10.18 1.81 -2.21
C CYS A 115 -10.57 2.15 -3.65
N CYS A 116 -9.82 3.07 -4.29
CA CYS A 116 -10.14 3.60 -5.62
C CYS A 116 -9.34 2.92 -6.74
N GLN A 117 -8.09 2.58 -6.47
CA GLN A 117 -7.21 1.91 -7.43
C GLN A 117 -6.66 0.62 -6.82
N THR A 118 -6.67 -0.45 -7.60
CA THR A 118 -6.05 -1.73 -7.24
C THR A 118 -4.93 -2.03 -8.21
N LEU A 119 -3.75 -2.34 -7.68
CA LEU A 119 -2.60 -2.81 -8.45
C LEU A 119 -2.21 -4.20 -7.97
N ILE A 120 -2.14 -5.13 -8.92
CA ILE A 120 -1.54 -6.44 -8.71
C ILE A 120 -0.23 -6.46 -9.47
N THR A 121 0.88 -6.60 -8.74
CA THR A 121 2.20 -6.78 -9.33
C THR A 121 2.49 -8.27 -9.34
N ALA A 122 2.24 -8.92 -10.47
CA ALA A 122 2.42 -10.36 -10.63
C ALA A 122 3.87 -10.73 -11.00
N PHE A 123 4.58 -9.83 -11.65
CA PHE A 123 5.96 -10.04 -12.07
C PHE A 123 6.69 -8.70 -12.27
N GLN A 124 7.99 -8.66 -11.98
CA GLN A 124 8.84 -7.50 -12.25
C GLN A 124 9.93 -7.85 -13.26
N ARG A 125 9.90 -7.19 -14.42
CA ARG A 125 10.85 -7.44 -15.50
C ARG A 125 12.23 -6.85 -15.27
N ALA A 126 12.30 -5.71 -14.55
CA ALA A 126 13.57 -5.08 -14.20
C ALA A 126 14.16 -5.77 -12.96
N PRO A 127 15.33 -6.42 -13.08
CA PRO A 127 15.98 -7.05 -11.93
C PRO A 127 16.21 -6.04 -10.81
N ASP A 128 16.03 -6.47 -9.57
CA ASP A 128 16.33 -5.70 -8.35
C ASP A 128 15.55 -4.38 -8.17
N ARG A 129 14.60 -4.05 -9.06
CA ARG A 129 13.79 -2.85 -8.90
C ARG A 129 12.89 -2.95 -7.68
N ILE A 130 12.23 -4.10 -7.46
CA ILE A 130 11.38 -4.33 -6.29
C ILE A 130 12.05 -5.37 -5.40
N ARG A 131 12.32 -5.00 -4.16
CA ARG A 131 12.84 -5.90 -3.13
C ARG A 131 11.81 -6.04 -2.02
N VAL A 132 11.47 -7.27 -1.66
CA VAL A 132 10.49 -7.59 -0.63
C VAL A 132 11.19 -8.15 0.59
N PHE A 133 10.97 -7.53 1.74
CA PHE A 133 11.44 -7.98 3.04
C PHE A 133 10.25 -8.46 3.86
N LEU A 134 10.23 -9.74 4.19
CA LEU A 134 9.21 -10.34 5.04
C LEU A 134 9.73 -10.41 6.47
N LEU A 135 8.95 -9.84 7.38
CA LEU A 135 9.23 -9.87 8.81
C LEU A 135 8.36 -10.94 9.47
N PRO A 136 8.91 -11.69 10.47
CA PRO A 136 8.21 -12.86 11.04
C PRO A 136 6.95 -12.49 11.83
N ASP A 137 6.87 -11.27 12.33
CA ASP A 137 5.79 -10.82 13.21
C ASP A 137 4.70 -10.06 12.45
N THR A 138 3.68 -9.61 13.18
CA THR A 138 2.59 -8.77 12.67
C THR A 138 3.01 -7.32 12.64
N TYR A 139 3.05 -6.73 11.44
CA TYR A 139 3.33 -5.31 11.22
C TYR A 139 2.27 -4.66 10.35
N GLY A 140 1.59 -3.68 10.92
CA GLY A 140 0.49 -2.97 10.29
C GLY A 140 -0.72 -3.86 10.00
N PHE A 141 -1.65 -3.33 9.19
CA PHE A 141 -2.89 -4.02 8.84
C PHE A 141 -2.74 -4.88 7.61
#